data_d5f715dbef8689614d1f965e574bdcb0
#
_entry.id   d5f715dbef8689614d1f965e574bdcb0
#
_cell.length_a   1.000
_cell.length_b   1.000
_cell.length_c   1.000
_cell.angle_alpha   90.00
_cell.angle_beta   90.00
_cell.angle_gamma   90.00
#
_symmetry.space_group_name_H-M   'P 1'
#
loop_
_entity.id
_entity.type
_entity.pdbx_description
1 polymer ?
#
loop_
_entity_poly.entity_id
_entity_poly.type
_entity_poly.pdbx_seq_one_letter_code
_entity_poly.pdbx_strand_id
1 'polypeptide(L)'
;TELGVTRFIPLLSERTVVRKINEKRLKKIIIEASEQSNRLILPVLDKLKKLDEFLKENTETTILFGDLNSDNKKINIQNYDPICLLIGPEGDFSIKEREIISKMKNIIPININRNILRSETAAISMISIISYTLLS
;
A
#
# COMPACT_ATOMS: atom_id res chain seq x y z
N THR A 1 3.85 -8.45 -6.46
CA THR A 1 3.41 -9.87 -6.52
C THR A 1 4.43 -10.79 -5.85
N GLU A 2 5.70 -10.77 -6.25
CA GLU A 2 6.77 -11.65 -5.73
C GLU A 2 6.91 -11.62 -4.20
N LEU A 3 6.74 -10.47 -3.58
CA LEU A 3 6.87 -10.27 -2.13
C LEU A 3 5.65 -10.70 -1.30
N GLY A 4 4.72 -11.45 -1.89
CA GLY A 4 3.62 -12.06 -1.14
C GLY A 4 2.34 -11.22 -1.05
N VAL A 5 2.24 -10.06 -1.70
CA VAL A 5 0.99 -9.28 -1.75
C VAL A 5 -0.15 -10.14 -2.30
N THR A 6 -1.28 -10.15 -1.62
CA THR A 6 -2.46 -10.96 -1.98
C THR A 6 -3.54 -10.17 -2.70
N ARG A 7 -3.50 -8.84 -2.60
CA ARG A 7 -4.51 -7.96 -3.21
C ARG A 7 -3.90 -6.62 -3.59
N PHE A 8 -4.21 -6.16 -4.79
CA PHE A 8 -3.84 -4.83 -5.29
C PHE A 8 -5.09 -3.99 -5.44
N ILE A 9 -5.09 -2.81 -4.84
CA ILE A 9 -6.18 -1.86 -4.88
C ILE A 9 -5.68 -0.55 -5.52
N PRO A 10 -5.87 -0.37 -6.82
CA PRO A 10 -5.48 0.87 -7.50
C PRO A 10 -6.33 2.04 -7.02
N LEU A 11 -5.68 3.13 -6.64
CA LEU A 11 -6.34 4.31 -6.08
C LEU A 11 -6.12 5.56 -6.94
N LEU A 12 -7.16 6.37 -7.07
CA LEU A 12 -7.10 7.73 -7.59
C LEU A 12 -7.07 8.71 -6.42
N SER A 13 -5.98 9.47 -6.32
CA SER A 13 -5.84 10.62 -5.44
C SER A 13 -5.88 11.93 -6.25
N GLU A 14 -5.94 13.07 -5.59
CA GLU A 14 -6.00 14.37 -6.27
C GLU A 14 -4.78 14.62 -7.18
N ARG A 15 -3.60 14.16 -6.75
CA ARG A 15 -2.34 14.37 -7.49
C ARG A 15 -1.93 13.19 -8.37
N THR A 16 -2.79 12.22 -8.58
CA THR A 16 -2.52 11.11 -9.50
C THR A 16 -2.49 11.62 -10.95
N VAL A 17 -1.36 11.44 -11.61
CA VAL A 17 -1.15 11.87 -13.01
C VAL A 17 -1.90 10.95 -13.97
N VAL A 18 -1.72 9.64 -13.84
CA VAL A 18 -2.37 8.62 -14.68
C VAL A 18 -3.70 8.24 -14.06
N ARG A 19 -4.80 8.68 -14.66
CA ARG A 19 -6.16 8.51 -14.11
C ARG A 19 -6.90 7.29 -14.63
N LYS A 20 -6.26 6.46 -15.43
CA LYS A 20 -6.80 5.21 -15.97
C LYS A 20 -5.75 4.12 -15.86
N ILE A 21 -6.18 2.89 -15.63
CA ILE A 21 -5.32 1.72 -15.61
C ILE A 21 -5.67 0.77 -16.75
N ASN A 22 -4.67 0.08 -17.26
CA ASN A 22 -4.88 -1.04 -18.18
C ASN A 22 -4.95 -2.35 -17.36
N GLU A 23 -6.15 -2.71 -16.92
CA GLU A 23 -6.38 -3.90 -16.09
C GLU A 23 -5.87 -5.19 -16.75
N LYS A 24 -6.06 -5.33 -18.07
CA LYS A 24 -5.61 -6.51 -18.81
C LYS A 24 -4.08 -6.66 -18.74
N ARG A 25 -3.36 -5.55 -18.91
CA ARG A 25 -1.89 -5.54 -18.80
C ARG A 25 -1.44 -5.85 -17.37
N LEU A 26 -2.07 -5.24 -16.37
CA LEU A 26 -1.74 -5.48 -14.98
C LEU A 26 -1.99 -6.93 -14.55
N LYS A 27 -3.10 -7.53 -14.97
CA LYS A 27 -3.39 -8.95 -14.74
C LYS A 27 -2.33 -9.87 -15.36
N LYS A 28 -1.90 -9.55 -16.58
CA LYS A 28 -0.82 -10.31 -17.23
C LYS A 28 0.49 -10.24 -16.43
N ILE A 29 0.89 -9.04 -15.97
CA ILE A 29 2.07 -8.85 -15.13
C ILE A 29 1.95 -9.65 -13.82
N ILE A 30 0.79 -9.66 -13.18
CA ILE A 30 0.53 -10.42 -11.96
C ILE A 30 0.72 -11.92 -12.22
N ILE A 31 0.20 -12.46 -13.32
CA ILE A 31 0.35 -13.87 -13.69
C ILE A 31 1.82 -14.21 -13.91
N GLU A 32 2.52 -13.45 -14.75
CA GLU A 32 3.94 -13.66 -15.04
C GLU A 32 4.81 -13.62 -13.78
N ALA A 33 4.57 -12.64 -12.90
CA ALA A 33 5.29 -12.52 -11.62
C ALA A 33 4.94 -13.65 -10.64
N SER A 34 3.71 -14.17 -10.67
CA SER A 34 3.31 -15.31 -9.84
C SER A 34 3.97 -16.61 -10.32
N GLU A 35 4.04 -16.84 -11.62
CA GLU A 35 4.75 -17.97 -12.21
C GLU A 35 6.25 -17.91 -11.89
N GLN A 36 6.88 -16.76 -12.06
CA GLN A 36 8.28 -16.52 -11.76
C GLN A 36 8.63 -16.79 -10.28
N SER A 37 7.74 -16.47 -9.36
CA SER A 37 7.93 -16.63 -7.92
C SER A 37 7.33 -17.91 -7.33
N ASN A 38 6.88 -18.83 -8.16
CA ASN A 38 6.25 -20.10 -7.78
C ASN A 38 5.02 -19.93 -6.85
N ARG A 39 4.24 -18.88 -7.04
CA ARG A 39 3.02 -18.67 -6.27
C ARG A 39 1.88 -19.52 -6.84
N LEU A 40 1.21 -20.26 -5.96
CA LEU A 40 0.07 -21.10 -6.31
C LEU A 40 -1.25 -20.32 -6.41
N ILE A 41 -1.33 -19.19 -5.71
CA ILE A 41 -2.54 -18.35 -5.68
C ILE A 41 -2.20 -16.99 -6.25
N LEU A 42 -2.97 -16.57 -7.26
CA LEU A 42 -2.83 -15.26 -7.89
C LEU A 42 -3.36 -14.15 -6.96
N PRO A 43 -2.64 -13.03 -6.84
CA PRO A 43 -3.19 -11.83 -6.21
C PRO A 43 -4.46 -11.32 -6.91
N VAL A 44 -5.39 -10.81 -6.13
CA VAL A 44 -6.58 -10.14 -6.65
C VAL A 44 -6.21 -8.73 -7.10
N LEU A 45 -6.66 -8.33 -8.27
CA LEU A 45 -6.61 -6.94 -8.73
C LEU A 45 -8.00 -6.34 -8.67
N ASP A 46 -8.19 -5.37 -7.80
CA ASP A 46 -9.44 -4.62 -7.69
C ASP A 46 -9.60 -3.63 -8.86
N LYS A 47 -10.80 -3.16 -9.06
CA LYS A 47 -11.07 -2.03 -9.95
C LYS A 47 -10.51 -0.74 -9.34
N LEU A 48 -10.12 0.18 -10.22
CA LEU A 48 -9.70 1.52 -9.82
C LEU A 48 -10.82 2.22 -9.04
N LYS A 49 -10.49 2.74 -7.86
CA LYS A 49 -11.42 3.52 -7.02
C LYS A 49 -10.78 4.80 -6.50
N LYS A 50 -11.58 5.72 -6.04
CA LYS A 50 -11.10 6.95 -5.41
C LYS A 50 -10.55 6.65 -4.02
N LEU A 51 -9.57 7.45 -3.60
CA LEU A 51 -8.97 7.32 -2.27
C LEU A 51 -10.01 7.48 -1.15
N ASP A 52 -10.91 8.45 -1.26
CA ASP A 52 -11.95 8.69 -0.26
C ASP A 52 -12.96 7.54 -0.13
N GLU A 53 -13.31 6.89 -1.24
CA GLU A 53 -14.13 5.67 -1.23
C GLU A 53 -13.41 4.53 -0.51
N PHE A 54 -12.14 4.30 -0.86
CA PHE A 54 -11.33 3.28 -0.21
C PHE A 54 -11.23 3.49 1.30
N LEU A 55 -10.98 4.71 1.74
CA LEU A 55 -10.85 5.03 3.16
C LEU A 55 -12.16 4.80 3.93
N LYS A 56 -13.29 5.14 3.34
CA LYS A 56 -14.62 4.91 3.93
C LYS A 56 -14.97 3.42 4.04
N GLU A 57 -14.58 2.63 3.05
CA GLU A 57 -14.84 1.19 3.01
C GLU A 57 -13.95 0.37 3.96
N ASN A 58 -12.80 0.91 4.37
CA ASN A 58 -11.77 0.18 5.11
C ASN A 58 -11.47 0.76 6.49
N THR A 59 -12.50 1.19 7.21
CA THR A 59 -12.36 1.77 8.55
C THR A 59 -11.91 0.77 9.63
N GLU A 60 -12.15 -0.53 9.41
CA GLU A 60 -11.78 -1.61 10.33
C GLU A 60 -10.46 -2.30 9.95
N THR A 61 -9.93 -2.02 8.77
CA THR A 61 -8.66 -2.60 8.31
C THR A 61 -7.48 -1.78 8.82
N THR A 62 -6.48 -2.42 9.39
CA THR A 62 -5.23 -1.73 9.73
C THR A 62 -4.46 -1.36 8.47
N ILE A 63 -4.21 -0.07 8.31
CA ILE A 63 -3.51 0.49 7.15
C ILE A 63 -2.19 1.09 7.63
N LEU A 64 -1.09 0.61 7.09
CA LEU A 64 0.23 1.21 7.29
C LEU A 64 0.48 2.24 6.20
N PHE A 65 0.86 3.42 6.58
CA PHE A 65 1.11 4.54 5.68
C PHE A 65 2.55 5.05 5.84
N GLY A 66 3.30 5.09 4.73
CA GLY A 66 4.67 5.62 4.74
C GLY A 66 4.68 7.13 4.95
N ASP A 67 5.22 7.59 6.08
CA ASP A 67 5.34 9.00 6.41
C ASP A 67 6.70 9.31 7.03
N LEU A 68 7.47 10.20 6.39
CA LEU A 68 8.79 10.63 6.85
C LEU A 68 8.75 11.35 8.20
N ASN A 69 7.62 11.94 8.54
CA ASN A 69 7.45 12.70 9.79
C ASN A 69 6.99 11.83 10.97
N SER A 70 6.87 10.52 10.75
CA SER A 70 6.47 9.60 11.82
C SER A 70 7.61 9.32 12.79
N ASP A 71 7.32 9.36 14.08
CA ASP A 71 8.24 9.04 15.17
C ASP A 71 8.42 7.53 15.42
N ASN A 72 7.97 6.67 14.52
CA ASN A 72 8.11 5.22 14.62
C ASN A 72 7.88 4.66 16.04
N LYS A 73 6.70 4.82 16.57
CA LYS A 73 6.31 4.08 17.78
C LYS A 73 6.43 2.58 17.47
N LYS A 74 6.93 1.80 18.41
CA LYS A 74 7.05 0.34 18.24
C LYS A 74 5.69 -0.24 17.85
N ILE A 75 5.56 -0.63 16.58
CA ILE A 75 4.35 -1.22 16.03
C ILE A 75 4.56 -2.73 16.06
N ASN A 76 3.72 -3.44 16.80
CA ASN A 76 3.71 -4.89 16.73
C ASN A 76 2.83 -5.35 15.55
N ILE A 77 3.45 -5.49 14.39
CA ILE A 77 2.79 -5.84 13.13
C ILE A 77 2.11 -7.23 13.23
N GLN A 78 2.62 -8.12 14.06
CA GLN A 78 2.07 -9.48 14.25
C GLN A 78 0.64 -9.50 14.80
N ASN A 79 0.20 -8.41 15.42
CA ASN A 79 -1.16 -8.29 15.96
C ASN A 79 -2.21 -7.87 14.92
N TYR A 80 -1.80 -7.63 13.68
CA TYR A 80 -2.68 -7.11 12.64
C TYR A 80 -2.82 -8.12 11.50
N ASP A 81 -4.04 -8.57 11.25
CA ASP A 81 -4.40 -9.39 10.10
C ASP A 81 -5.86 -9.08 9.71
N PRO A 82 -6.13 -8.63 8.52
CA PRO A 82 -5.19 -8.31 7.44
C PRO A 82 -4.46 -6.96 7.61
N ILE A 83 -3.27 -6.85 7.03
CA ILE A 83 -2.52 -5.60 6.94
C ILE A 83 -2.64 -5.03 5.52
N CYS A 84 -2.98 -3.75 5.43
CA CYS A 84 -2.97 -3.00 4.18
C CYS A 84 -1.84 -1.97 4.18
N LEU A 85 -1.17 -1.80 3.04
CA LEU A 85 -0.20 -0.75 2.80
C LEU A 85 -0.81 0.33 1.91
N LEU A 86 -0.75 1.57 2.37
CA LEU A 86 -1.12 2.73 1.58
C LEU A 86 0.14 3.44 1.08
N ILE A 87 0.30 3.46 -0.24
CA ILE A 87 1.41 4.12 -0.92
C ILE A 87 0.87 5.31 -1.71
N GLY A 88 1.44 6.47 -1.48
CA GLY A 88 1.06 7.69 -2.19
C GLY A 88 1.58 7.72 -3.64
N PRO A 89 1.00 8.57 -4.48
CA PRO A 89 1.50 8.84 -5.82
C PRO A 89 2.85 9.58 -5.77
N GLU A 90 3.52 9.67 -6.90
CA GLU A 90 4.82 10.38 -7.01
C GLU A 90 4.77 11.84 -6.54
N GLY A 91 3.64 12.52 -6.74
CA GLY A 91 3.39 13.89 -6.26
C GLY A 91 2.89 13.97 -4.82
N ASP A 92 2.91 12.85 -4.09
CA ASP A 92 2.33 12.72 -2.75
C ASP A 92 0.81 12.99 -2.69
N PHE A 93 0.21 12.73 -1.55
CA PHE A 93 -1.18 13.12 -1.29
C PHE A 93 -1.32 14.62 -1.12
N SER A 94 -2.48 15.17 -1.46
CA SER A 94 -2.78 16.57 -1.19
C SER A 94 -2.84 16.85 0.33
N ILE A 95 -2.76 18.11 0.70
CA ILE A 95 -2.87 18.54 2.12
C ILE A 95 -4.18 18.04 2.72
N LYS A 96 -5.29 18.15 1.98
CA LYS A 96 -6.61 17.67 2.42
C LYS A 96 -6.63 16.15 2.62
N GLU A 97 -6.07 15.40 1.68
CA GLU A 97 -5.97 13.95 1.77
C GLU A 97 -5.11 13.52 2.97
N ARG A 98 -3.98 14.17 3.19
CA ARG A 98 -3.13 13.92 4.36
C ARG A 98 -3.84 14.23 5.67
N GLU A 99 -4.62 15.30 5.75
CA GLU A 99 -5.43 15.61 6.92
C GLU A 99 -6.47 14.53 7.21
N ILE A 100 -7.17 14.03 6.18
CA ILE A 100 -8.13 12.93 6.32
C ILE A 100 -7.43 11.67 6.83
N ILE A 101 -6.31 11.29 6.20
CA ILE A 101 -5.50 10.12 6.57
C ILE A 101 -5.05 10.24 8.04
N SER A 102 -4.55 11.40 8.46
CA SER A 102 -4.04 11.61 9.81
C SER A 102 -5.10 11.52 10.92
N LYS A 103 -6.37 11.75 10.59
CA LYS A 103 -7.49 11.66 11.53
C LYS A 103 -8.05 10.24 11.68
N MET A 104 -7.70 9.32 10.80
CA MET A 104 -8.20 7.94 10.83
C MET A 104 -7.42 7.11 11.84
N LYS A 105 -8.11 6.53 12.81
CA LYS A 105 -7.49 5.75 13.90
C LYS A 105 -6.89 4.42 13.45
N ASN A 106 -7.37 3.87 12.34
CA ASN A 106 -6.90 2.61 11.77
C ASN A 106 -5.72 2.79 10.81
N ILE A 107 -5.29 4.03 10.54
CA ILE A 107 -4.10 4.32 9.74
C ILE A 107 -2.92 4.61 10.66
N ILE A 108 -1.86 3.82 10.51
CA ILE A 108 -0.66 3.92 11.30
C ILE A 108 0.47 4.47 10.41
N PRO A 109 0.94 5.70 10.65
CA PRO A 109 2.08 6.23 9.91
C PRO A 109 3.36 5.54 10.36
N ILE A 110 4.19 5.16 9.40
CA ILE A 110 5.50 4.56 9.62
C ILE A 110 6.58 5.25 8.79
N ASN A 111 7.75 5.45 9.39
CA ASN A 111 8.92 5.97 8.71
C ASN A 111 9.94 4.83 8.55
N ILE A 112 10.22 4.43 7.32
CA ILE A 112 11.13 3.33 7.00
C ILE A 112 12.52 3.80 6.53
N ASN A 113 12.66 5.09 6.25
CA ASN A 113 13.90 5.65 5.73
C ASN A 113 13.99 7.15 6.05
N ARG A 114 15.19 7.66 6.21
CA ARG A 114 15.45 9.10 6.44
C ARG A 114 15.30 9.93 5.16
N ASN A 115 15.39 9.29 3.99
CA ASN A 115 15.26 9.94 2.69
C ASN A 115 13.87 9.76 2.10
N ILE A 116 13.45 10.68 1.25
CA ILE A 116 12.25 10.53 0.43
C ILE A 116 12.47 9.39 -0.57
N LEU A 117 11.61 8.39 -0.53
CA LEU A 117 11.63 7.26 -1.46
C LEU A 117 10.64 7.50 -2.61
N ARG A 118 10.96 7.02 -3.79
CA ARG A 118 9.96 6.90 -4.86
C ARG A 118 8.88 5.91 -4.46
N SER A 119 7.67 6.05 -5.00
CA SER A 119 6.52 5.21 -4.63
C SER A 119 6.80 3.72 -4.76
N GLU A 120 7.42 3.30 -5.86
CA GLU A 120 7.80 1.90 -6.08
C GLU A 120 8.86 1.42 -5.07
N THR A 121 9.86 2.24 -4.75
CA THR A 121 10.88 1.91 -3.76
C THR A 121 10.27 1.81 -2.36
N ALA A 122 9.40 2.74 -2.00
CA ALA A 122 8.67 2.72 -0.74
C ALA A 122 7.81 1.46 -0.61
N ALA A 123 7.05 1.11 -1.66
CA ALA A 123 6.21 -0.08 -1.68
C ALA A 123 7.03 -1.36 -1.47
N ILE A 124 8.11 -1.55 -2.23
CA ILE A 124 8.97 -2.74 -2.13
C ILE A 124 9.61 -2.83 -0.75
N SER A 125 10.16 -1.72 -0.24
CA SER A 125 10.82 -1.67 1.06
C SER A 125 9.85 -1.98 2.20
N MET A 126 8.68 -1.35 2.21
CA MET A 126 7.66 -1.58 3.23
C MET A 126 7.14 -3.00 3.22
N ILE A 127 6.84 -3.56 2.06
CA ILE A 127 6.36 -4.95 1.93
C ILE A 127 7.45 -5.91 2.44
N SER A 128 8.71 -5.68 2.08
CA SER A 128 9.83 -6.53 2.52
C SER A 128 10.00 -6.52 4.04
N ILE A 129 9.93 -5.36 4.68
CA ILE A 129 10.03 -5.22 6.13
C ILE A 129 8.87 -5.94 6.82
N ILE A 130 7.64 -5.74 6.33
CA ILE A 130 6.45 -6.38 6.88
C ILE A 130 6.53 -7.90 6.74
N SER A 131 6.86 -8.38 5.55
CA SER A 131 7.01 -9.82 5.29
C SER A 131 8.06 -10.46 6.20
N TYR A 132 9.22 -9.82 6.37
CA TYR A 132 10.26 -10.29 7.28
C TYR A 132 9.75 -10.34 8.73
N THR A 133 9.06 -9.31 9.18
CA THR A 133 8.54 -9.23 10.56
C THR A 133 7.47 -10.29 10.83
N LEU A 134 6.63 -10.60 9.84
CA LEU A 134 5.59 -11.63 9.97
C LEU A 134 6.15 -13.06 9.94
N LEU A 135 7.30 -13.27 9.30
CA LEU A 135 7.98 -14.57 9.26
C LEU A 135 8.86 -14.83 10.49
N SER A 136 9.15 -13.79 11.24
CA SER A 136 9.97 -13.86 12.46
C SER A 136 9.14 -14.18 13.67
#